data_85fe84827feecea5b95dc69344b198eb
#
_entry.id   85fe84827feecea5b95dc69344b198eb
#
_cell.length_a   1.000
_cell.length_b   1.000
_cell.length_c   1.000
_cell.angle_alpha   90.00
_cell.angle_beta   90.00
_cell.angle_gamma   90.00
#
_symmetry.space_group_name_H-M   'P 1'
#
loop_
_entity.id
_entity.type
_entity.pdbx_description
1 polymer ?
#
loop_
_entity_poly.entity_id
_entity_poly.type
_entity_poly.pdbx_seq_one_letter_code
_entity_poly.pdbx_strand_id
1 'polypeptide(L)'
;MPAPHIRRARSEDEQPLRRIDLETWSPLHAVSPPPGPDDPFFRDVCGPDAHLVAELHGTVVGYVRLGFPTPLASNTHVRQIRGLAVADAARGHGVGRALVRAAVEEARQEGFRRITLRVLGHNTAARKLYESEGFVVEGVQPEEFHLDGRYVDDVLMGQMLTGPDGPAEGALTT
;
A
#
# COMPACT_ATOMS: atom_id res chain seq x y z
N MET A 1 14.20 -17.88 -9.84
CA MET A 1 12.96 -17.95 -9.05
C MET A 1 11.81 -17.47 -9.91
N PRO A 2 10.65 -18.12 -9.88
CA PRO A 2 9.50 -17.65 -10.61
C PRO A 2 9.07 -16.28 -10.10
N ALA A 3 8.56 -15.44 -11.02
CA ALA A 3 7.97 -14.16 -10.64
C ALA A 3 6.73 -14.39 -9.76
N PRO A 4 6.47 -13.55 -8.75
CA PRO A 4 5.26 -13.66 -7.96
C PRO A 4 4.02 -13.42 -8.83
N HIS A 5 3.01 -14.25 -8.66
CA HIS A 5 1.71 -14.07 -9.29
C HIS A 5 0.88 -13.11 -8.45
N ILE A 6 0.44 -12.00 -9.05
CA ILE A 6 -0.37 -11.00 -8.37
C ILE A 6 -1.83 -11.16 -8.80
N ARG A 7 -2.72 -11.21 -7.83
CA ARG A 7 -4.17 -11.26 -8.05
C ARG A 7 -4.93 -10.49 -6.97
N ARG A 8 -6.20 -10.23 -7.23
CA ARG A 8 -7.09 -9.69 -6.19
C ARG A 8 -7.29 -10.72 -5.08
N ALA A 9 -7.39 -10.24 -3.85
CA ALA A 9 -7.67 -11.09 -2.71
C ALA A 9 -9.08 -11.70 -2.80
N ARG A 10 -9.27 -12.83 -2.11
CA ARG A 10 -10.52 -13.53 -1.96
C ARG A 10 -10.81 -13.76 -0.48
N SER A 11 -12.04 -14.08 -0.13
CA SER A 11 -12.42 -14.35 1.26
C SER A 11 -11.60 -15.48 1.90
N GLU A 12 -11.19 -16.47 1.11
CA GLU A 12 -10.34 -17.60 1.55
C GLU A 12 -8.90 -17.19 1.90
N ASP A 13 -8.46 -16.00 1.50
CA ASP A 13 -7.12 -15.48 1.84
C ASP A 13 -7.06 -14.91 3.27
N GLU A 14 -8.17 -14.83 3.99
CA GLU A 14 -8.27 -14.29 5.35
C GLU A 14 -7.18 -14.84 6.28
N GLN A 15 -7.06 -16.16 6.33
CA GLN A 15 -6.11 -16.83 7.22
C GLN A 15 -4.64 -16.59 6.86
N PRO A 16 -4.22 -16.76 5.59
CA PRO A 16 -2.88 -16.41 5.16
C PRO A 16 -2.52 -14.94 5.41
N LEU A 17 -3.42 -14.01 5.10
CA LEU A 17 -3.18 -12.57 5.25
C LEU A 17 -3.06 -12.16 6.72
N ARG A 18 -3.93 -12.69 7.57
CA ARG A 18 -3.85 -12.47 9.01
C ARG A 18 -2.52 -12.96 9.60
N ARG A 19 -2.05 -14.12 9.17
CA ARG A 19 -0.74 -14.64 9.59
C ARG A 19 0.38 -13.71 9.19
N ILE A 20 0.39 -13.22 7.92
CA ILE A 20 1.39 -12.28 7.44
C ILE A 20 1.36 -10.99 8.25
N ASP A 21 0.18 -10.46 8.54
CA ASP A 21 0.01 -9.22 9.32
C ASP A 21 0.59 -9.36 10.73
N LEU A 22 0.30 -10.50 11.41
CA LEU A 22 0.86 -10.81 12.72
C LEU A 22 2.38 -10.98 12.71
N GLU A 23 2.91 -11.73 11.74
CA GLU A 23 4.35 -12.01 11.62
C GLU A 23 5.18 -10.77 11.27
N THR A 24 4.62 -9.87 10.49
CA THR A 24 5.33 -8.68 9.99
C THR A 24 5.11 -7.44 10.86
N TRP A 25 4.19 -7.50 11.82
CA TRP A 25 3.99 -6.40 12.75
C TRP A 25 5.27 -6.08 13.52
N SER A 26 5.59 -4.81 13.66
CA SER A 26 6.75 -4.35 14.41
C SER A 26 6.46 -3.01 15.06
N PRO A 27 6.85 -2.78 16.32
CA PRO A 27 6.69 -1.48 16.99
C PRO A 27 7.48 -0.35 16.29
N LEU A 28 8.45 -0.71 15.44
CA LEU A 28 9.26 0.24 14.68
C LEU A 28 8.62 0.65 13.34
N HIS A 29 7.66 -0.11 12.85
CA HIS A 29 7.10 0.07 11.49
C HIS A 29 5.58 0.19 11.47
N ALA A 30 4.91 -0.01 12.60
CA ALA A 30 3.47 0.07 12.70
C ALA A 30 3.04 1.21 13.61
N VAL A 31 2.18 2.07 13.10
CA VAL A 31 1.55 3.16 13.88
C VAL A 31 0.34 2.68 14.70
N SER A 32 -0.18 1.50 14.36
CA SER A 32 -1.28 0.85 15.07
C SER A 32 -0.76 -0.22 16.03
N PRO A 33 -1.48 -0.51 17.12
CA PRO A 33 -1.13 -1.61 18.00
C PRO A 33 -1.11 -2.96 17.24
N PRO A 34 -0.43 -3.99 17.79
CA PRO A 34 -0.45 -5.32 17.18
C PRO A 34 -1.89 -5.81 17.02
N PRO A 35 -2.21 -6.49 15.89
CA PRO A 35 -3.51 -7.12 15.73
C PRO A 35 -3.70 -8.19 16.81
N GLY A 36 -4.90 -8.30 17.32
CA GLY A 36 -5.25 -9.37 18.25
C GLY A 36 -5.21 -10.75 17.56
N PRO A 37 -4.98 -11.83 18.33
CA PRO A 37 -4.88 -13.17 17.76
C PRO A 37 -6.15 -13.63 17.05
N ASP A 38 -7.31 -13.05 17.40
CA ASP A 38 -8.62 -13.38 16.83
C ASP A 38 -9.21 -12.25 15.98
N ASP A 39 -8.48 -11.13 15.81
CA ASP A 39 -8.96 -10.03 14.99
C ASP A 39 -9.06 -10.46 13.52
N PRO A 40 -10.17 -10.15 12.83
CA PRO A 40 -10.29 -10.43 11.41
C PRO A 40 -9.33 -9.52 10.62
N PHE A 41 -8.72 -10.08 9.58
CA PHE A 41 -7.91 -9.29 8.65
C PHE A 41 -8.80 -8.40 7.77
N PHE A 42 -9.83 -8.99 7.15
CA PHE A 42 -10.83 -8.22 6.42
C PHE A 42 -11.85 -7.63 7.39
N ARG A 43 -12.16 -6.34 7.21
CA ARG A 43 -13.14 -5.61 8.01
C ARG A 43 -14.20 -5.01 7.08
N ASP A 44 -15.36 -4.65 7.61
CA ASP A 44 -16.51 -4.14 6.83
C ASP A 44 -16.15 -3.02 5.85
N VAL A 45 -15.20 -2.16 6.23
CA VAL A 45 -14.74 -1.03 5.40
C VAL A 45 -13.52 -1.37 4.54
N CYS A 46 -13.00 -2.59 4.61
CA CYS A 46 -11.74 -3.00 3.95
C CYS A 46 -11.73 -4.51 3.66
N GLY A 47 -12.63 -4.93 2.79
CA GLY A 47 -12.77 -6.32 2.36
C GLY A 47 -11.71 -6.77 1.35
N PRO A 48 -11.86 -7.98 0.79
CA PRO A 48 -10.95 -8.55 -0.20
C PRO A 48 -10.71 -7.64 -1.41
N ASP A 49 -11.74 -6.91 -1.85
CA ASP A 49 -11.66 -6.01 -3.02
C ASP A 49 -10.67 -4.85 -2.85
N ALA A 50 -10.30 -4.51 -1.61
CA ALA A 50 -9.31 -3.50 -1.32
C ALA A 50 -7.86 -4.02 -1.33
N HIS A 51 -7.64 -5.30 -1.61
CA HIS A 51 -6.32 -5.94 -1.50
C HIS A 51 -5.91 -6.65 -2.79
N LEU A 52 -4.64 -6.49 -3.14
CA LEU A 52 -3.94 -7.40 -4.06
C LEU A 52 -3.01 -8.30 -3.24
N VAL A 53 -2.95 -9.56 -3.61
CA VAL A 53 -2.08 -10.55 -2.97
C VAL A 53 -1.02 -11.05 -3.95
N ALA A 54 0.13 -11.41 -3.40
CA ALA A 54 1.21 -12.05 -4.12
C ALA A 54 1.29 -13.53 -3.74
N GLU A 55 1.35 -14.40 -4.72
CA GLU A 55 1.56 -15.83 -4.55
C GLU A 55 2.93 -16.26 -5.10
N LEU A 56 3.62 -17.10 -4.33
CA LEU A 56 4.77 -17.88 -4.79
C LEU A 56 4.43 -19.37 -4.61
N HIS A 57 4.54 -20.13 -5.68
CA HIS A 57 4.23 -21.58 -5.67
C HIS A 57 2.83 -21.90 -5.10
N GLY A 58 1.83 -21.05 -5.40
CA GLY A 58 0.46 -21.23 -4.90
C GLY A 58 0.24 -20.84 -3.43
N THR A 59 1.25 -20.27 -2.78
CA THR A 59 1.15 -19.78 -1.39
C THR A 59 1.12 -18.27 -1.38
N VAL A 60 0.15 -17.67 -0.66
CA VAL A 60 0.09 -16.23 -0.43
C VAL A 60 1.24 -15.81 0.49
N VAL A 61 2.08 -14.90 0.01
CA VAL A 61 3.31 -14.46 0.68
C VAL A 61 3.39 -12.94 0.91
N GLY A 62 2.39 -12.19 0.48
CA GLY A 62 2.36 -10.74 0.69
C GLY A 62 1.07 -10.14 0.17
N TYR A 63 0.83 -8.89 0.55
CA TYR A 63 -0.32 -8.12 0.09
C TYR A 63 0.00 -6.63 -0.02
N VAL A 64 -0.79 -5.92 -0.82
CA VAL A 64 -0.91 -4.46 -0.80
C VAL A 64 -2.38 -4.09 -0.61
N ARG A 65 -2.64 -3.15 0.28
CA ARG A 65 -3.98 -2.62 0.53
C ARG A 65 -4.13 -1.26 -0.11
N LEU A 66 -5.21 -1.11 -0.88
CA LEU A 66 -5.57 0.13 -1.56
C LEU A 66 -6.81 0.75 -0.93
N GLY A 67 -6.85 2.07 -0.91
CA GLY A 67 -7.99 2.82 -0.39
C GLY A 67 -7.97 4.25 -0.90
N PHE A 68 -8.76 5.10 -0.24
CA PHE A 68 -8.80 6.54 -0.47
C PHE A 68 -8.08 7.27 0.66
N PRO A 69 -7.37 8.37 0.39
CA PRO A 69 -6.71 9.15 1.44
C PRO A 69 -7.71 9.83 2.38
N THR A 70 -8.87 10.21 1.87
CA THR A 70 -9.96 10.85 2.62
C THR A 70 -11.33 10.36 2.14
N PRO A 71 -12.42 10.51 2.93
CA PRO A 71 -13.77 10.18 2.48
C PRO A 71 -14.43 11.31 1.64
N LEU A 72 -13.67 12.34 1.25
CA LEU A 72 -14.21 13.51 0.57
C LEU A 72 -14.43 13.26 -0.92
N ALA A 73 -15.57 13.64 -1.46
CA ALA A 73 -15.90 13.53 -2.89
C ALA A 73 -14.88 14.28 -3.78
N SER A 74 -14.35 15.40 -3.30
CA SER A 74 -13.33 16.20 -4.00
C SER A 74 -11.96 15.53 -4.09
N ASN A 75 -11.77 14.38 -3.44
CA ASN A 75 -10.50 13.66 -3.38
C ASN A 75 -10.59 12.26 -4.03
N THR A 76 -11.66 11.92 -4.70
CA THR A 76 -11.89 10.58 -5.29
C THR A 76 -10.99 10.26 -6.49
N HIS A 77 -10.29 11.24 -7.04
CA HIS A 77 -9.30 11.05 -8.11
C HIS A 77 -7.93 10.57 -7.62
N VAL A 78 -7.75 10.42 -6.30
CA VAL A 78 -6.51 9.97 -5.68
C VAL A 78 -6.70 8.58 -5.08
N ARG A 79 -5.85 7.63 -5.48
CA ARG A 79 -5.75 6.32 -4.85
C ARG A 79 -4.63 6.34 -3.81
N GLN A 80 -4.74 5.56 -2.75
CA GLN A 80 -3.69 5.48 -1.73
C GLN A 80 -3.32 4.04 -1.42
N ILE A 81 -2.02 3.74 -1.39
CA ILE A 81 -1.50 2.52 -0.75
C ILE A 81 -1.57 2.74 0.76
N ARG A 82 -2.36 1.91 1.43
CA ARG A 82 -2.61 2.00 2.88
C ARG A 82 -1.96 0.90 3.70
N GLY A 83 -1.29 -0.03 3.05
CA GLY A 83 -0.56 -1.11 3.68
C GLY A 83 0.16 -1.95 2.65
N LEU A 84 1.33 -2.43 3.00
CA LEU A 84 2.15 -3.35 2.22
C LEU A 84 2.88 -4.25 3.21
N ALA A 85 2.70 -5.54 3.06
CA ALA A 85 3.45 -6.51 3.84
C ALA A 85 3.89 -7.70 2.99
N VAL A 86 5.07 -8.21 3.28
CA VAL A 86 5.66 -9.39 2.64
C VAL A 86 6.19 -10.29 3.74
N ALA A 87 5.76 -11.56 3.74
CA ALA A 87 6.26 -12.57 4.68
C ALA A 87 7.78 -12.60 4.69
N ASP A 88 8.38 -12.74 5.86
CA ASP A 88 9.83 -12.64 6.04
C ASP A 88 10.59 -13.62 5.13
N ALA A 89 10.09 -14.86 4.99
CA ALA A 89 10.66 -15.87 4.12
C ALA A 89 10.64 -15.53 2.62
N ALA A 90 9.77 -14.59 2.21
CA ALA A 90 9.61 -14.17 0.82
C ALA A 90 10.28 -12.81 0.52
N ARG A 91 10.92 -12.19 1.51
CA ARG A 91 11.66 -10.94 1.31
C ARG A 91 12.88 -11.16 0.41
N GLY A 92 13.28 -10.12 -0.31
CA GLY A 92 14.40 -10.20 -1.25
C GLY A 92 14.09 -10.88 -2.59
N HIS A 93 12.88 -11.39 -2.78
CA HIS A 93 12.45 -12.07 -4.01
C HIS A 93 11.60 -11.19 -4.95
N GLY A 94 11.63 -9.88 -4.77
CA GLY A 94 10.90 -8.94 -5.62
C GLY A 94 9.39 -8.86 -5.38
N VAL A 95 8.86 -9.53 -4.34
CA VAL A 95 7.42 -9.58 -4.03
C VAL A 95 6.86 -8.18 -3.77
N GLY A 96 7.50 -7.39 -2.91
CA GLY A 96 7.07 -6.02 -2.60
C GLY A 96 7.03 -5.13 -3.85
N ARG A 97 8.04 -5.23 -4.71
CA ARG A 97 8.10 -4.52 -5.99
C ARG A 97 6.95 -4.91 -6.92
N ALA A 98 6.66 -6.21 -7.04
CA ALA A 98 5.57 -6.69 -7.87
C ALA A 98 4.21 -6.19 -7.36
N LEU A 99 3.99 -6.18 -6.05
CA LEU A 99 2.77 -5.64 -5.43
C LEU A 99 2.61 -4.14 -5.68
N VAL A 100 3.68 -3.35 -5.51
CA VAL A 100 3.63 -1.90 -5.77
C VAL A 100 3.34 -1.61 -7.24
N ARG A 101 3.99 -2.31 -8.17
CA ARG A 101 3.73 -2.18 -9.61
C ARG A 101 2.28 -2.52 -9.97
N ALA A 102 1.77 -3.60 -9.41
CA ALA A 102 0.38 -4.00 -9.64
C ALA A 102 -0.62 -2.96 -9.09
N ALA A 103 -0.34 -2.38 -7.91
CA ALA A 103 -1.16 -1.32 -7.34
C ALA A 103 -1.17 -0.05 -8.21
N VAL A 104 -0.01 0.36 -8.72
CA VAL A 104 0.12 1.50 -9.63
C VAL A 104 -0.62 1.25 -10.93
N GLU A 105 -0.47 0.07 -11.51
CA GLU A 105 -1.14 -0.29 -12.77
C GLU A 105 -2.65 -0.40 -12.60
N GLU A 106 -3.15 -1.00 -11.52
CA GLU A 106 -4.58 -1.04 -11.21
C GLU A 106 -5.16 0.38 -11.08
N ALA A 107 -4.50 1.25 -10.31
CA ALA A 107 -4.94 2.63 -10.14
C ALA A 107 -4.97 3.40 -11.49
N ARG A 108 -4.00 3.13 -12.39
CA ARG A 108 -3.98 3.71 -13.73
C ARG A 108 -5.14 3.21 -14.58
N GLN A 109 -5.41 1.91 -14.58
CA GLN A 109 -6.50 1.29 -15.33
C GLN A 109 -7.87 1.74 -14.84
N GLU A 110 -8.02 1.97 -13.55
CA GLU A 110 -9.24 2.51 -12.93
C GLU A 110 -9.42 4.03 -13.17
N GLY A 111 -8.45 4.70 -13.80
CA GLY A 111 -8.54 6.11 -14.19
C GLY A 111 -8.20 7.11 -13.09
N PHE A 112 -7.53 6.69 -12.03
CA PHE A 112 -7.04 7.61 -11.01
C PHE A 112 -5.95 8.54 -11.57
N ARG A 113 -5.98 9.82 -11.18
CA ARG A 113 -4.97 10.80 -11.60
C ARG A 113 -3.63 10.61 -10.92
N ARG A 114 -3.64 10.15 -9.67
CA ARG A 114 -2.43 9.94 -8.87
C ARG A 114 -2.62 8.84 -7.83
N ILE A 115 -1.51 8.29 -7.39
CA ILE A 115 -1.44 7.35 -6.27
C ILE A 115 -0.49 7.89 -5.22
N THR A 116 -0.86 7.75 -3.96
CA THR A 116 -0.08 8.26 -2.82
C THR A 116 0.16 7.16 -1.80
N LEU A 117 1.05 7.42 -0.88
CA LEU A 117 1.30 6.60 0.31
C LEU A 117 1.92 7.43 1.43
N ARG A 118 1.92 6.86 2.63
CA ARG A 118 2.66 7.39 3.79
C ARG A 118 3.63 6.31 4.25
N VAL A 119 4.84 6.71 4.62
CA VAL A 119 5.90 5.81 5.08
C VAL A 119 6.68 6.47 6.21
N LEU A 120 7.00 5.71 7.26
CA LEU A 120 7.80 6.23 8.38
C LEU A 120 9.20 6.61 7.91
N GLY A 121 9.69 7.76 8.37
CA GLY A 121 10.96 8.35 7.91
C GLY A 121 12.16 7.43 8.06
N HIS A 122 12.20 6.61 9.10
CA HIS A 122 13.28 5.64 9.34
C HIS A 122 13.15 4.34 8.54
N ASN A 123 12.02 4.08 7.89
CA ASN A 123 11.84 2.89 7.06
C ASN A 123 12.51 3.06 5.70
N THR A 124 13.84 3.07 5.72
CA THR A 124 14.66 3.31 4.52
C THR A 124 14.43 2.28 3.43
N ALA A 125 14.21 1.03 3.79
CA ALA A 125 13.97 -0.04 2.82
C ALA A 125 12.68 0.17 2.03
N ALA A 126 11.57 0.51 2.71
CA ALA A 126 10.31 0.81 2.06
C ALA A 126 10.40 2.10 1.21
N ARG A 127 11.04 3.15 1.71
CA ARG A 127 11.25 4.39 0.94
C ARG A 127 11.99 4.14 -0.36
N LYS A 128 13.11 3.40 -0.32
CA LYS A 128 13.88 3.04 -1.52
C LYS A 128 13.05 2.20 -2.50
N LEU A 129 12.22 1.29 -2.00
CA LEU A 129 11.31 0.52 -2.84
C LEU A 129 10.35 1.46 -3.59
N TYR A 130 9.68 2.36 -2.90
CA TYR A 130 8.73 3.29 -3.51
C TYR A 130 9.41 4.26 -4.48
N GLU A 131 10.56 4.81 -4.12
CA GLU A 131 11.37 5.66 -5.00
C GLU A 131 11.76 4.92 -6.30
N SER A 132 12.16 3.65 -6.20
CA SER A 132 12.50 2.83 -7.37
C SER A 132 11.31 2.52 -8.28
N GLU A 133 10.10 2.65 -7.79
CA GLU A 133 8.85 2.46 -8.54
C GLU A 133 8.18 3.79 -8.95
N GLY A 134 8.92 4.90 -8.84
CA GLY A 134 8.51 6.20 -9.38
C GLY A 134 7.77 7.12 -8.40
N PHE A 135 7.67 6.76 -7.12
CA PHE A 135 7.14 7.67 -6.11
C PHE A 135 8.19 8.72 -5.74
N VAL A 136 7.73 9.94 -5.51
CA VAL A 136 8.55 11.04 -5.03
C VAL A 136 8.05 11.55 -3.69
N VAL A 137 8.95 12.08 -2.87
CA VAL A 137 8.58 12.72 -1.61
C VAL A 137 7.84 14.02 -1.91
N GLU A 138 6.64 14.15 -1.36
CA GLU A 138 5.79 15.34 -1.51
C GLU A 138 5.74 16.19 -0.23
N GLY A 139 6.10 15.60 0.89
CA GLY A 139 6.15 16.29 2.17
C GLY A 139 6.65 15.40 3.29
N VAL A 140 7.03 16.05 4.39
CA VAL A 140 7.43 15.39 5.62
C VAL A 140 6.69 16.05 6.78
N GLN A 141 6.07 15.24 7.62
CA GLN A 141 5.51 15.67 8.90
C GLN A 141 6.53 15.28 9.99
N PRO A 142 7.29 16.23 10.53
CA PRO A 142 8.34 15.91 11.49
C PRO A 142 7.74 15.47 12.82
N GLU A 143 8.35 14.45 13.42
CA GLU A 143 7.97 13.93 14.74
C GLU A 143 6.48 13.59 14.90
N GLU A 144 5.84 13.15 13.81
CA GLU A 144 4.39 12.88 13.76
C GLU A 144 3.97 11.72 14.66
N PHE A 145 4.84 10.72 14.82
CA PHE A 145 4.54 9.53 15.63
C PHE A 145 5.57 9.34 16.73
N HIS A 146 5.09 8.85 17.87
CA HIS A 146 5.94 8.40 18.97
C HIS A 146 5.87 6.88 19.05
N LEU A 147 6.92 6.20 18.56
CA LEU A 147 6.98 4.75 18.44
C LEU A 147 8.20 4.21 19.19
N ASP A 148 7.95 3.27 20.09
CA ASP A 148 9.01 2.61 20.89
C ASP A 148 10.02 3.59 21.51
N GLY A 149 9.48 4.67 22.12
CA GLY A 149 10.28 5.71 22.78
C GLY A 149 10.99 6.69 21.85
N ARG A 150 10.67 6.70 20.55
CA ARG A 150 11.27 7.61 19.54
C ARG A 150 10.21 8.41 18.81
N TYR A 151 10.50 9.68 18.58
CA TYR A 151 9.72 10.50 17.67
C TYR A 151 10.14 10.20 16.23
N VAL A 152 9.16 9.98 15.36
CA VAL A 152 9.38 9.50 14.00
C VAL A 152 8.61 10.37 13.03
N ASP A 153 9.30 10.77 11.96
CA ASP A 153 8.70 11.51 10.86
C ASP A 153 7.75 10.63 10.06
N ASP A 154 6.71 11.24 9.54
CA ASP A 154 5.85 10.65 8.53
C ASP A 154 6.15 11.28 7.16
N VAL A 155 6.55 10.48 6.21
CA VAL A 155 6.91 10.90 4.85
C VAL A 155 5.75 10.62 3.90
N LEU A 156 5.26 11.66 3.27
CA LEU A 156 4.22 11.57 2.24
C LEU A 156 4.89 11.43 0.89
N MET A 157 4.49 10.40 0.15
CA MET A 157 5.00 10.15 -1.19
C MET A 157 3.85 10.00 -2.19
N GLY A 158 4.10 10.36 -3.44
CA GLY A 158 3.10 10.27 -4.49
C GLY A 158 3.68 10.09 -5.88
N GLN A 159 2.82 9.68 -6.80
CA GLN A 159 3.13 9.52 -8.21
C GLN A 159 1.93 9.96 -9.06
N MET A 160 2.18 10.74 -10.10
CA MET A 160 1.17 11.06 -11.11
C MET A 160 1.00 9.86 -12.05
N LEU A 161 -0.26 9.48 -12.32
CA LEU A 161 -0.62 8.35 -13.18
C LEU A 161 -1.00 8.77 -14.59
N THR A 162 -1.44 10.02 -14.76
CA THR A 162 -1.74 10.61 -16.07
C THR A 162 -0.51 11.36 -16.56
N GLY A 163 -0.14 11.15 -17.83
CA GLY A 163 0.86 11.97 -18.49
C GLY A 163 0.43 13.44 -18.58
N PRO A 164 1.32 14.34 -19.02
CA PRO A 164 1.01 15.77 -19.19
C PRO A 164 -0.18 16.03 -20.12
N ASP A 165 -0.56 15.06 -20.95
CA ASP A 165 -1.70 15.07 -21.86
C ASP A 165 -2.94 14.32 -21.28
N GLY A 166 -3.12 14.32 -19.97
CA GLY A 166 -4.35 13.80 -19.36
C GLY A 166 -5.59 14.42 -20.01
N PRO A 167 -6.77 13.75 -20.01
CA PRO A 167 -7.95 14.23 -20.70
C PRO A 167 -8.19 15.70 -20.34
N ALA A 168 -8.26 16.55 -21.34
CA ALA A 168 -8.60 17.95 -21.20
C ALA A 168 -9.87 18.05 -20.35
N GLU A 169 -9.85 18.88 -19.30
CA GLU A 169 -11.03 19.20 -18.52
C GLU A 169 -12.20 19.49 -19.46
N GLY A 170 -13.19 18.59 -19.45
CA GLY A 170 -14.44 18.83 -20.16
C GLY A 170 -14.99 20.16 -19.68
N ALA A 171 -15.12 21.10 -20.60
CA ALA A 171 -15.68 22.41 -20.37
C ALA A 171 -16.98 22.30 -19.54
N LEU A 172 -16.97 22.93 -18.39
CA LEU A 172 -18.18 23.29 -17.66
C LEU A 172 -18.99 24.18 -18.61
N THR A 173 -19.94 23.56 -19.31
CA THR A 173 -20.97 24.31 -20.03
C THR A 173 -21.94 24.84 -18.98
N THR A 174 -21.98 26.14 -18.87
CA THR A 174 -22.99 26.96 -18.17
C THR A 174 -24.42 26.50 -18.38
#